data_34dd0b6faeee6a920054d91fb1fd1a2d
#
_entry.id   34dd0b6faeee6a920054d91fb1fd1a2d
#
_cell.length_a   1.000
_cell.length_b   1.000
_cell.length_c   1.000
_cell.angle_alpha   90.00
_cell.angle_beta   90.00
_cell.angle_gamma   90.00
#
_symmetry.space_group_name_H-M   'P 1'
#
loop_
_entity.id
_entity.type
_entity.pdbx_description
1 polymer ?
#
loop_
_entity_poly.entity_id
_entity_poly.type
_entity_poly.pdbx_seq_one_letter_code
_entity_poly.pdbx_strand_id
1 'polypeptide(L)'
;MSKTRVKRTLASEYFVIPKKAALATDVALCEQKIIGTVDGRDCSVYVAIPFCPTRCSYCSFVSYTSKKLLSLIPDYLIHLAADLEKTFAAINELGLRVKTVYIGGGTPTILTADQLRFLLGKIAELTDVTALEEYTLESGRPDTITAEKFAVAKEYGVTRVCVNPQSLCDEVLHGIGRSHTSEDFLRAFEIARESGIPYINTDLIVGLPGDSFKTFSSTFDRILALRPENITVHTFCVKKAAEILRQSSDIYSLRGGDAGKCVDYTQLKSQQEGYIPYYMYRQKNTVGNFENVGFCLEGAEGRYNVYMMEEVHSIFACGAGAVSKMVNYQPENGGKPVIERLFYPKYPYEYLRDESTDEKVEAMKAFYRAQRLI
;
A
#
# COMPACT_ATOMS: atom_id res chain seq x y z
N MET A 1 -4.01 -28.63 3.28
CA MET A 1 -5.29 -28.99 2.61
C MET A 1 -5.08 -28.91 1.12
N SER A 2 -5.67 -29.80 0.26
CA SER A 2 -5.44 -29.72 -1.19
C SER A 2 -6.23 -28.56 -1.82
N LYS A 3 -5.67 -27.92 -2.85
CA LYS A 3 -6.31 -26.83 -3.61
C LYS A 3 -7.75 -27.16 -4.03
N THR A 4 -7.97 -28.39 -4.51
CA THR A 4 -9.29 -28.88 -4.93
C THR A 4 -10.29 -28.92 -3.77
N ARG A 5 -9.85 -29.34 -2.57
CA ARG A 5 -10.71 -29.40 -1.38
C ARG A 5 -11.12 -28.01 -0.93
N VAL A 6 -10.19 -27.04 -0.90
CA VAL A 6 -10.52 -25.65 -0.54
C VAL A 6 -11.55 -25.05 -1.49
N LYS A 7 -11.34 -25.19 -2.82
CA LYS A 7 -12.29 -24.71 -3.83
C LYS A 7 -13.68 -25.34 -3.64
N ARG A 8 -13.73 -26.64 -3.40
CA ARG A 8 -15.00 -27.35 -3.16
C ARG A 8 -15.70 -26.83 -1.91
N THR A 9 -15.00 -26.71 -0.78
CA THR A 9 -15.57 -26.18 0.47
C THR A 9 -16.11 -24.76 0.27
N LEU A 10 -15.35 -23.84 -0.35
CA LEU A 10 -15.83 -22.50 -0.64
C LEU A 10 -17.10 -22.48 -1.50
N ALA A 11 -17.20 -23.36 -2.49
CA ALA A 11 -18.36 -23.43 -3.36
C ALA A 11 -19.58 -24.10 -2.67
N SER A 12 -19.37 -25.22 -1.93
CA SER A 12 -20.48 -26.02 -1.39
C SER A 12 -20.99 -25.56 -0.04
N GLU A 13 -20.11 -25.03 0.84
CA GLU A 13 -20.47 -24.64 2.20
C GLU A 13 -20.68 -23.13 2.33
N TYR A 14 -19.95 -22.33 1.56
CA TYR A 14 -20.02 -20.87 1.60
C TYR A 14 -20.68 -20.25 0.37
N PHE A 15 -21.14 -21.06 -0.56
CA PHE A 15 -21.86 -20.65 -1.78
C PHE A 15 -21.08 -19.63 -2.64
N VAL A 16 -19.75 -19.69 -2.58
CA VAL A 16 -18.87 -18.83 -3.41
C VAL A 16 -18.89 -19.34 -4.84
N ILE A 17 -19.15 -18.45 -5.79
CA ILE A 17 -19.14 -18.84 -7.22
C ILE A 17 -17.76 -19.43 -7.61
N PRO A 18 -17.73 -20.45 -8.49
CA PRO A 18 -16.51 -21.22 -8.77
C PRO A 18 -15.29 -20.37 -9.16
N LYS A 19 -15.49 -19.30 -9.93
CA LYS A 19 -14.42 -18.38 -10.33
C LYS A 19 -13.80 -17.66 -9.14
N LYS A 20 -14.62 -17.12 -8.23
CA LYS A 20 -14.14 -16.46 -7.01
C LYS A 20 -13.52 -17.45 -6.03
N ALA A 21 -14.07 -18.67 -5.93
CA ALA A 21 -13.47 -19.72 -5.13
C ALA A 21 -12.08 -20.12 -5.64
N ALA A 22 -11.88 -20.10 -6.97
CA ALA A 22 -10.57 -20.33 -7.57
C ALA A 22 -9.58 -19.22 -7.20
N LEU A 23 -9.95 -17.95 -7.41
CA LEU A 23 -9.12 -16.79 -7.09
C LEU A 23 -8.75 -16.78 -5.60
N ALA A 24 -9.72 -16.87 -4.70
CA ALA A 24 -9.47 -16.88 -3.26
C ALA A 24 -8.56 -18.03 -2.82
N THR A 25 -8.69 -19.20 -3.47
CA THR A 25 -7.80 -20.33 -3.19
C THR A 25 -6.37 -20.05 -3.65
N ASP A 26 -6.18 -19.46 -4.82
CA ASP A 26 -4.86 -19.15 -5.37
C ASP A 26 -4.16 -18.09 -4.52
N VAL A 27 -4.87 -17.03 -4.09
CA VAL A 27 -4.39 -16.03 -3.15
C VAL A 27 -3.98 -16.69 -1.83
N ALA A 28 -4.87 -17.45 -1.19
CA ALA A 28 -4.58 -18.08 0.10
C ALA A 28 -3.36 -19.02 0.06
N LEU A 29 -3.12 -19.71 -1.05
CA LEU A 29 -1.95 -20.55 -1.23
C LEU A 29 -0.66 -19.74 -1.38
N CYS A 30 -0.72 -18.57 -2.02
CA CYS A 30 0.40 -17.66 -2.11
C CYS A 30 0.72 -17.04 -0.74
N GLU A 31 -0.31 -16.50 -0.07
CA GLU A 31 -0.20 -15.92 1.27
C GLU A 31 0.33 -16.93 2.30
N GLN A 32 -0.12 -18.18 2.25
CA GLN A 32 0.34 -19.24 3.17
C GLN A 32 1.87 -19.42 3.12
N LYS A 33 2.49 -19.30 1.96
CA LYS A 33 3.95 -19.40 1.82
C LYS A 33 4.66 -18.24 2.54
N ILE A 34 4.10 -17.03 2.44
CA ILE A 34 4.64 -15.82 3.06
C ILE A 34 4.41 -15.85 4.57
N ILE A 35 3.18 -16.13 4.99
CA ILE A 35 2.78 -16.18 6.41
C ILE A 35 3.52 -17.31 7.14
N GLY A 36 3.74 -18.45 6.50
CA GLY A 36 4.45 -19.58 7.08
C GLY A 36 5.91 -19.31 7.47
N THR A 37 6.47 -18.18 7.05
CA THR A 37 7.83 -17.73 7.43
C THR A 37 7.84 -16.71 8.56
N VAL A 38 6.67 -16.22 9.00
CA VAL A 38 6.54 -15.21 10.06
C VAL A 38 6.62 -15.87 11.43
N ASP A 39 7.40 -15.31 12.33
CA ASP A 39 7.41 -15.69 13.74
C ASP A 39 6.98 -14.53 14.66
N GLY A 40 6.76 -14.80 15.94
CA GLY A 40 6.24 -13.85 16.91
C GLY A 40 7.14 -12.64 17.18
N ARG A 41 8.41 -12.66 16.73
CA ARG A 41 9.37 -11.56 16.85
C ARG A 41 9.48 -10.73 15.57
N ASP A 42 8.74 -11.06 14.52
CA ASP A 42 8.75 -10.28 13.29
C ASP A 42 7.81 -9.08 13.39
N CYS A 43 8.23 -7.96 12.81
CA CYS A 43 7.42 -6.75 12.70
C CYS A 43 7.70 -6.00 11.40
N SER A 44 6.87 -5.02 11.11
CA SER A 44 7.08 -4.06 10.01
C SER A 44 7.05 -2.63 10.53
N VAL A 45 7.61 -1.71 9.75
CA VAL A 45 7.55 -0.27 10.02
C VAL A 45 6.86 0.44 8.86
N TYR A 46 5.90 1.30 9.20
CA TYR A 46 5.22 2.19 8.26
C TYR A 46 5.59 3.64 8.54
N VAL A 47 6.02 4.36 7.52
CA VAL A 47 6.42 5.76 7.61
C VAL A 47 5.46 6.61 6.78
N ALA A 48 4.70 7.48 7.43
CA ALA A 48 3.70 8.30 6.78
C ALA A 48 4.27 9.64 6.29
N ILE A 49 4.08 9.94 5.01
CA ILE A 49 4.32 11.27 4.42
C ILE A 49 2.98 11.81 3.92
N PRO A 50 2.25 12.63 4.72
CA PRO A 50 0.87 13.00 4.43
C PRO A 50 0.73 14.16 3.45
N PHE A 51 1.68 14.35 2.56
CA PHE A 51 1.72 15.46 1.60
C PHE A 51 1.52 14.97 0.19
N CYS A 52 0.79 15.75 -0.61
CA CYS A 52 0.57 15.50 -2.04
C CYS A 52 0.70 16.80 -2.85
N PRO A 53 1.11 16.76 -4.13
CA PRO A 53 1.14 17.94 -4.98
C PRO A 53 -0.26 18.48 -5.26
N THR A 54 -1.24 17.60 -5.51
CA THR A 54 -2.66 17.92 -5.72
C THR A 54 -3.53 16.84 -5.08
N ARG A 55 -4.81 17.14 -4.83
CA ARG A 55 -5.77 16.19 -4.27
C ARG A 55 -6.57 15.52 -5.39
N CYS A 56 -6.51 14.20 -5.47
CA CYS A 56 -7.39 13.43 -6.34
C CYS A 56 -8.81 13.41 -5.78
N SER A 57 -9.83 13.56 -6.62
CA SER A 57 -11.23 13.66 -6.22
C SER A 57 -11.78 12.43 -5.49
N TYR A 58 -11.20 11.25 -5.76
CA TYR A 58 -11.56 9.97 -5.16
C TYR A 58 -10.79 9.64 -3.88
N CYS A 59 -9.71 10.39 -3.58
CA CYS A 59 -8.78 10.03 -2.51
C CYS A 59 -9.42 10.23 -1.14
N SER A 60 -9.31 9.20 -0.29
CA SER A 60 -9.74 9.22 1.10
C SER A 60 -8.59 9.17 2.10
N PHE A 61 -7.36 9.10 1.62
CA PHE A 61 -6.19 9.14 2.47
C PHE A 61 -5.99 10.53 3.08
N VAL A 62 -5.29 10.55 4.21
CA VAL A 62 -4.83 11.79 4.83
C VAL A 62 -3.77 12.39 3.92
N SER A 63 -4.13 13.43 3.18
CA SER A 63 -3.21 14.10 2.25
C SER A 63 -3.46 15.61 2.20
N TYR A 64 -2.39 16.37 2.25
CA TYR A 64 -2.40 17.82 2.34
C TYR A 64 -1.64 18.44 1.19
N THR A 65 -2.27 19.42 0.51
CA THR A 65 -1.77 19.99 -0.74
C THR A 65 -1.57 21.51 -0.69
N SER A 66 -1.99 22.18 0.40
CA SER A 66 -1.85 23.64 0.48
C SER A 66 -0.40 24.06 0.69
N LYS A 67 0.04 25.13 0.04
CA LYS A 67 1.39 25.68 0.18
C LYS A 67 1.80 25.87 1.63
N LYS A 68 0.85 26.35 2.50
CA LYS A 68 1.08 26.51 3.93
C LYS A 68 1.41 25.20 4.64
N LEU A 69 0.79 24.09 4.25
CA LEU A 69 1.07 22.78 4.87
C LEU A 69 2.32 22.14 4.27
N LEU A 70 2.58 22.34 2.98
CA LEU A 70 3.82 21.88 2.35
C LEU A 70 5.07 22.58 2.90
N SER A 71 4.95 23.83 3.36
CA SER A 71 6.09 24.51 4.01
C SER A 71 6.47 23.95 5.39
N LEU A 72 5.64 23.06 5.96
CA LEU A 72 5.96 22.33 7.20
C LEU A 72 6.85 21.09 6.97
N ILE A 73 7.12 20.70 5.73
CA ILE A 73 7.87 19.48 5.42
C ILE A 73 9.23 19.40 6.15
N PRO A 74 10.05 20.46 6.20
CA PRO A 74 11.34 20.38 6.89
C PRO A 74 11.19 20.05 8.38
N ASP A 75 10.33 20.78 9.10
CA ASP A 75 10.08 20.55 10.52
C ASP A 75 9.42 19.19 10.76
N TYR A 76 8.51 18.79 9.85
CA TYR A 76 7.86 17.49 9.86
C TYR A 76 8.88 16.34 9.79
N LEU A 77 9.87 16.43 8.91
CA LEU A 77 10.89 15.40 8.78
C LEU A 77 11.79 15.29 10.01
N ILE A 78 12.11 16.42 10.66
CA ILE A 78 12.88 16.44 11.92
C ILE A 78 12.09 15.73 13.03
N HIS A 79 10.80 16.07 13.18
CA HIS A 79 9.94 15.44 14.18
C HIS A 79 9.73 13.94 13.89
N LEU A 80 9.50 13.59 12.63
CA LEU A 80 9.37 12.20 12.19
C LEU A 80 10.63 11.38 12.45
N ALA A 81 11.81 11.96 12.26
CA ALA A 81 13.08 11.29 12.55
C ALA A 81 13.20 10.96 14.05
N ALA A 82 12.81 11.89 14.93
CA ALA A 82 12.79 11.66 16.39
C ALA A 82 11.79 10.55 16.78
N ASP A 83 10.60 10.50 16.15
CA ASP A 83 9.62 9.44 16.38
C ASP A 83 10.14 8.08 15.92
N LEU A 84 10.82 8.04 14.77
CA LEU A 84 11.47 6.83 14.26
C LEU A 84 12.55 6.34 15.22
N GLU A 85 13.41 7.22 15.73
CA GLU A 85 14.44 6.86 16.71
C GLU A 85 13.84 6.16 17.94
N LYS A 86 12.79 6.74 18.53
CA LYS A 86 12.11 6.16 19.70
C LYS A 86 11.43 4.83 19.37
N THR A 87 10.79 4.75 18.20
CA THR A 87 10.11 3.53 17.76
C THR A 87 11.09 2.39 17.51
N PHE A 88 12.18 2.63 16.79
CA PHE A 88 13.21 1.62 16.55
C PHE A 88 13.97 1.23 17.84
N ALA A 89 14.19 2.16 18.75
CA ALA A 89 14.73 1.84 20.08
C ALA A 89 13.81 0.85 20.82
N ALA A 90 12.49 1.06 20.78
CA ALA A 90 11.53 0.14 21.38
C ALA A 90 11.52 -1.23 20.67
N ILE A 91 11.58 -1.26 19.35
CA ILE A 91 11.67 -2.50 18.55
C ILE A 91 12.90 -3.31 18.97
N ASN A 92 14.05 -2.65 19.10
CA ASN A 92 15.31 -3.28 19.53
C ASN A 92 15.25 -3.77 20.98
N GLU A 93 14.69 -2.97 21.91
CA GLU A 93 14.52 -3.35 23.32
C GLU A 93 13.60 -4.58 23.45
N LEU A 94 12.57 -4.68 22.62
CA LEU A 94 11.67 -5.82 22.56
C LEU A 94 12.27 -7.04 21.83
N GLY A 95 13.48 -6.93 21.27
CA GLY A 95 14.14 -8.00 20.52
C GLY A 95 13.40 -8.40 19.24
N LEU A 96 12.67 -7.45 18.64
CA LEU A 96 11.92 -7.68 17.41
C LEU A 96 12.79 -7.52 16.16
N ARG A 97 12.40 -8.18 15.08
CA ARG A 97 13.08 -8.12 13.78
C ARG A 97 12.20 -7.38 12.77
N VAL A 98 12.72 -6.30 12.21
CA VAL A 98 12.02 -5.58 11.14
C VAL A 98 12.15 -6.36 9.84
N LYS A 99 11.02 -6.82 9.31
CA LYS A 99 10.95 -7.56 8.04
C LYS A 99 10.73 -6.63 6.85
N THR A 100 9.88 -5.62 7.03
CA THR A 100 9.59 -4.68 5.95
C THR A 100 9.53 -3.24 6.46
N VAL A 101 9.93 -2.30 5.60
CA VAL A 101 9.71 -0.87 5.79
C VAL A 101 8.91 -0.34 4.61
N TYR A 102 7.81 0.36 4.88
CA TYR A 102 6.94 0.93 3.87
C TYR A 102 6.78 2.44 4.11
N ILE A 103 7.25 3.24 3.16
CA ILE A 103 7.09 4.70 3.18
C ILE A 103 5.92 5.06 2.27
N GLY A 104 4.84 5.53 2.86
CA GLY A 104 3.57 5.77 2.16
C GLY A 104 2.79 6.98 2.68
N GLY A 105 1.49 6.97 2.44
CA GLY A 105 0.54 7.99 2.91
C GLY A 105 -0.04 8.84 1.82
N GLY A 106 0.47 10.05 1.62
CA GLY A 106 0.09 10.93 0.50
C GLY A 106 0.90 10.57 -0.76
N THR A 107 2.03 11.21 -0.92
CA THR A 107 2.97 10.96 -2.02
C THR A 107 4.39 11.22 -1.51
N PRO A 108 5.11 10.20 -1.00
CA PRO A 108 6.45 10.39 -0.46
C PRO A 108 7.45 11.06 -1.41
N THR A 109 7.32 10.85 -2.72
CA THR A 109 8.15 11.52 -3.73
C THR A 109 7.85 13.00 -3.94
N ILE A 110 6.93 13.60 -3.17
CA ILE A 110 6.82 15.08 -3.08
C ILE A 110 8.06 15.68 -2.40
N LEU A 111 8.75 14.92 -1.59
CA LEU A 111 10.02 15.29 -0.98
C LEU A 111 11.07 15.56 -2.05
N THR A 112 11.94 16.52 -1.80
CA THR A 112 13.14 16.73 -2.65
C THR A 112 14.11 15.56 -2.51
N ALA A 113 15.09 15.45 -3.41
CA ALA A 113 16.12 14.41 -3.29
C ALA A 113 16.88 14.50 -1.97
N ASP A 114 17.22 15.71 -1.50
CA ASP A 114 17.89 15.92 -0.22
C ASP A 114 17.01 15.53 0.98
N GLN A 115 15.71 15.84 0.93
CA GLN A 115 14.76 15.44 1.96
C GLN A 115 14.56 13.92 1.99
N LEU A 116 14.53 13.27 0.84
CA LEU A 116 14.53 11.80 0.75
C LEU A 116 15.84 11.22 1.31
N ARG A 117 16.99 11.79 0.95
CA ARG A 117 18.30 11.39 1.49
C ARG A 117 18.33 11.48 3.00
N PHE A 118 17.82 12.57 3.57
CA PHE A 118 17.69 12.73 5.02
C PHE A 118 16.84 11.62 5.65
N LEU A 119 15.63 11.37 5.12
CA LEU A 119 14.70 10.38 5.67
C LEU A 119 15.24 8.95 5.53
N LEU A 120 15.70 8.59 4.33
CA LEU A 120 16.21 7.24 4.06
C LEU A 120 17.53 6.97 4.81
N GLY A 121 18.39 8.00 4.91
CA GLY A 121 19.60 7.95 5.73
C GLY A 121 19.30 7.69 7.19
N LYS A 122 18.28 8.40 7.76
CA LYS A 122 17.83 8.17 9.13
C LYS A 122 17.34 6.73 9.34
N ILE A 123 16.57 6.18 8.41
CA ILE A 123 16.11 4.79 8.49
C ILE A 123 17.28 3.81 8.44
N ALA A 124 18.27 4.05 7.56
CA ALA A 124 19.46 3.22 7.44
C ALA A 124 20.39 3.26 8.69
N GLU A 125 20.36 4.36 9.45
CA GLU A 125 21.03 4.43 10.76
C GLU A 125 20.33 3.58 11.84
N LEU A 126 19.02 3.39 11.73
CA LEU A 126 18.19 2.75 12.74
C LEU A 126 17.99 1.24 12.54
N THR A 127 18.16 0.74 11.32
CA THR A 127 18.00 -0.67 10.98
C THR A 127 18.91 -1.08 9.83
N ASP A 128 19.30 -2.35 9.80
CA ASP A 128 20.02 -2.92 8.66
C ASP A 128 19.04 -3.09 7.47
N VAL A 129 19.06 -2.14 6.54
CA VAL A 129 18.20 -2.14 5.37
C VAL A 129 18.48 -3.33 4.42
N THR A 130 19.68 -3.94 4.51
CA THR A 130 20.02 -5.11 3.67
C THR A 130 19.40 -6.40 4.18
N ALA A 131 18.98 -6.44 5.44
CA ALA A 131 18.27 -7.55 6.06
C ALA A 131 16.75 -7.50 5.85
N LEU A 132 16.21 -6.41 5.29
CA LEU A 132 14.79 -6.26 5.02
C LEU A 132 14.35 -7.18 3.88
N GLU A 133 13.22 -7.85 4.05
CA GLU A 133 12.58 -8.62 2.98
C GLU A 133 11.92 -7.72 1.92
N GLU A 134 11.49 -6.52 2.34
CA GLU A 134 10.93 -5.51 1.46
C GLU A 134 11.16 -4.11 2.02
N TYR A 135 11.64 -3.20 1.17
CA TYR A 135 11.73 -1.78 1.47
C TYR A 135 11.04 -1.00 0.36
N THR A 136 9.85 -0.51 0.66
CA THR A 136 8.97 0.15 -0.33
C THR A 136 8.95 1.66 -0.15
N LEU A 137 9.15 2.38 -1.26
CA LEU A 137 8.89 3.81 -1.39
C LEU A 137 7.69 4.02 -2.32
N GLU A 138 6.59 4.52 -1.78
CA GLU A 138 5.39 4.82 -2.56
C GLU A 138 5.59 6.09 -3.37
N SER A 139 5.63 5.96 -4.68
CA SER A 139 5.82 7.05 -5.65
C SER A 139 4.57 7.18 -6.52
N GLY A 140 3.40 7.17 -5.88
CA GLY A 140 2.09 7.01 -6.50
C GLY A 140 1.66 8.12 -7.48
N ARG A 141 2.51 9.13 -7.72
CA ARG A 141 2.27 10.26 -8.61
C ARG A 141 3.42 10.39 -9.60
N PRO A 142 3.21 10.05 -10.89
CA PRO A 142 4.23 10.18 -11.95
C PRO A 142 4.87 11.56 -12.01
N ASP A 143 4.08 12.63 -11.82
CA ASP A 143 4.51 14.02 -11.83
C ASP A 143 5.46 14.41 -10.67
N THR A 144 5.74 13.52 -9.73
CA THR A 144 6.70 13.75 -8.62
C THR A 144 7.99 12.94 -8.74
N ILE A 145 8.08 12.06 -9.73
CA ILE A 145 9.20 11.14 -9.92
C ILE A 145 10.31 11.82 -10.71
N THR A 146 11.54 11.68 -10.24
CA THR A 146 12.76 12.11 -10.99
C THR A 146 13.84 11.04 -10.85
N ALA A 147 14.75 10.98 -11.82
CA ALA A 147 15.89 10.06 -11.80
C ALA A 147 16.76 10.25 -10.54
N GLU A 148 16.97 11.49 -10.12
CA GLU A 148 17.73 11.83 -8.91
C GLU A 148 17.09 11.21 -7.63
N LYS A 149 15.76 11.33 -7.47
CA LYS A 149 15.06 10.75 -6.31
C LYS A 149 15.16 9.23 -6.29
N PHE A 150 15.05 8.58 -7.44
CA PHE A 150 15.18 7.13 -7.52
C PHE A 150 16.62 6.65 -7.39
N ALA A 151 17.61 7.45 -7.80
CA ALA A 151 19.01 7.19 -7.49
C ALA A 151 19.26 7.21 -5.96
N VAL A 152 18.70 8.19 -5.25
CA VAL A 152 18.75 8.25 -3.78
C VAL A 152 18.02 7.03 -3.17
N ALA A 153 16.83 6.68 -3.64
CA ALA A 153 16.11 5.51 -3.15
C ALA A 153 16.93 4.22 -3.34
N LYS A 154 17.55 4.04 -4.48
CA LYS A 154 18.45 2.89 -4.77
C LYS A 154 19.69 2.87 -3.88
N GLU A 155 20.34 4.02 -3.67
CA GLU A 155 21.51 4.19 -2.80
C GLU A 155 21.22 3.70 -1.37
N TYR A 156 20.03 3.97 -0.84
CA TYR A 156 19.62 3.56 0.51
C TYR A 156 18.87 2.21 0.56
N GLY A 157 18.96 1.40 -0.48
CA GLY A 157 18.49 0.02 -0.45
C GLY A 157 16.99 -0.16 -0.64
N VAL A 158 16.26 0.83 -1.14
CA VAL A 158 14.85 0.65 -1.53
C VAL A 158 14.75 -0.46 -2.57
N THR A 159 13.91 -1.45 -2.30
CA THR A 159 13.74 -2.63 -3.17
C THR A 159 12.49 -2.55 -4.04
N ARG A 160 11.50 -1.72 -3.66
CA ARG A 160 10.23 -1.56 -4.38
C ARG A 160 9.82 -0.11 -4.48
N VAL A 161 9.36 0.30 -5.65
CA VAL A 161 8.71 1.59 -5.88
C VAL A 161 7.33 1.38 -6.51
N CYS A 162 6.41 2.32 -6.25
CA CYS A 162 5.07 2.29 -6.82
C CYS A 162 4.92 3.43 -7.83
N VAL A 163 4.69 3.13 -9.10
CA VAL A 163 4.41 4.11 -10.15
C VAL A 163 2.96 3.92 -10.60
N ASN A 164 2.04 4.77 -10.13
CA ASN A 164 0.61 4.49 -10.17
C ASN A 164 -0.13 5.41 -11.15
N PRO A 165 -0.48 4.95 -12.37
CA PRO A 165 -1.25 5.76 -13.32
C PRO A 165 -2.72 5.85 -12.94
N GLN A 166 -3.29 4.81 -12.32
CA GLN A 166 -4.72 4.56 -12.08
C GLN A 166 -5.51 4.27 -13.37
N SER A 167 -5.23 4.97 -14.46
CA SER A 167 -5.71 4.78 -15.84
C SER A 167 -4.65 5.32 -16.82
N LEU A 168 -4.70 4.90 -18.08
CA LEU A 168 -3.93 5.50 -19.19
C LEU A 168 -4.85 6.19 -20.20
N CYS A 169 -6.06 6.55 -19.80
CA CYS A 169 -6.98 7.41 -20.52
C CYS A 169 -6.92 8.82 -19.94
N ASP A 170 -6.38 9.78 -20.69
CA ASP A 170 -6.12 11.13 -20.20
C ASP A 170 -7.40 11.87 -19.79
N GLU A 171 -8.53 11.62 -20.50
CA GLU A 171 -9.84 12.18 -20.13
C GLU A 171 -10.30 11.66 -18.76
N VAL A 172 -10.08 10.37 -18.46
CA VAL A 172 -10.39 9.77 -17.15
C VAL A 172 -9.49 10.36 -16.07
N LEU A 173 -8.19 10.49 -16.34
CA LEU A 173 -7.21 11.09 -15.42
C LEU A 173 -7.58 12.53 -15.06
N HIS A 174 -7.91 13.33 -16.06
CA HIS A 174 -8.36 14.70 -15.84
C HIS A 174 -9.65 14.75 -15.02
N GLY A 175 -10.62 13.88 -15.34
CA GLY A 175 -11.91 13.80 -14.65
C GLY A 175 -11.81 13.44 -13.16
N ILE A 176 -10.74 12.73 -12.74
CA ILE A 176 -10.49 12.38 -11.34
C ILE A 176 -9.48 13.31 -10.64
N GLY A 177 -9.12 14.44 -11.27
CA GLY A 177 -8.23 15.45 -10.69
C GLY A 177 -6.75 15.04 -10.64
N ARG A 178 -6.31 14.16 -11.57
CA ARG A 178 -4.90 13.86 -11.79
C ARG A 178 -4.29 14.84 -12.79
N SER A 179 -3.12 15.37 -12.48
CA SER A 179 -2.41 16.35 -13.31
C SER A 179 -1.46 15.73 -14.35
N HIS A 180 -1.12 14.44 -14.18
CA HIS A 180 -0.25 13.74 -15.13
C HIS A 180 -1.06 13.14 -16.29
N THR A 181 -0.39 12.97 -17.41
CA THR A 181 -0.88 12.27 -18.60
C THR A 181 -0.39 10.80 -18.64
N SER A 182 -0.94 10.02 -19.57
CA SER A 182 -0.43 8.68 -19.87
C SER A 182 1.03 8.69 -20.29
N GLU A 183 1.48 9.74 -21.01
CA GLU A 183 2.87 9.91 -21.42
C GLU A 183 3.79 10.23 -20.23
N ASP A 184 3.35 11.06 -19.28
CA ASP A 184 4.09 11.31 -18.04
C ASP A 184 4.29 10.03 -17.25
N PHE A 185 3.28 9.17 -17.20
CA PHE A 185 3.41 7.87 -16.58
C PHE A 185 4.46 6.99 -17.27
N LEU A 186 4.46 6.92 -18.61
CA LEU A 186 5.42 6.11 -19.34
C LEU A 186 6.86 6.58 -19.06
N ARG A 187 7.10 7.90 -19.06
CA ARG A 187 8.41 8.48 -18.70
C ARG A 187 8.81 8.15 -17.26
N ALA A 188 7.89 8.26 -16.31
CA ALA A 188 8.14 7.92 -14.91
C ALA A 188 8.44 6.43 -14.72
N PHE A 189 7.76 5.57 -15.47
CA PHE A 189 7.99 4.13 -15.45
C PHE A 189 9.38 3.78 -16.05
N GLU A 190 9.80 4.44 -17.12
CA GLU A 190 11.13 4.30 -17.69
C GLU A 190 12.22 4.71 -16.68
N ILE A 191 12.08 5.87 -16.03
CA ILE A 191 12.97 6.30 -14.95
C ILE A 191 13.05 5.22 -13.84
N ALA A 192 11.94 4.62 -13.49
CA ALA A 192 11.92 3.54 -12.49
C ALA A 192 12.71 2.30 -12.98
N ARG A 193 12.56 1.89 -14.23
CA ARG A 193 13.33 0.80 -14.83
C ARG A 193 14.82 1.09 -14.87
N GLU A 194 15.20 2.28 -15.31
CA GLU A 194 16.59 2.72 -15.41
C GLU A 194 17.28 2.86 -14.05
N SER A 195 16.52 3.14 -12.99
CA SER A 195 17.06 3.23 -11.62
C SER A 195 17.66 1.91 -11.11
N GLY A 196 17.27 0.78 -11.69
CA GLY A 196 17.69 -0.55 -11.26
C GLY A 196 17.11 -0.97 -9.91
N ILE A 197 16.03 -0.31 -9.43
CA ILE A 197 15.25 -0.78 -8.27
C ILE A 197 14.53 -2.07 -8.68
N PRO A 198 14.63 -3.18 -7.90
CA PRO A 198 14.21 -4.50 -8.35
C PRO A 198 12.73 -4.64 -8.71
N TYR A 199 11.86 -4.00 -7.95
CA TYR A 199 10.41 -4.21 -8.08
C TYR A 199 9.68 -2.90 -8.35
N ILE A 200 8.87 -2.89 -9.41
CA ILE A 200 7.94 -1.80 -9.73
C ILE A 200 6.53 -2.30 -9.55
N ASN A 201 5.78 -1.66 -8.66
CA ASN A 201 4.34 -1.86 -8.53
C ASN A 201 3.58 -0.78 -9.30
N THR A 202 2.46 -1.17 -9.91
CA THR A 202 1.58 -0.27 -10.65
C THR A 202 0.13 -0.47 -10.23
N ASP A 203 -0.53 0.59 -9.74
CA ASP A 203 -1.93 0.53 -9.33
C ASP A 203 -2.85 1.07 -10.42
N LEU A 204 -3.94 0.35 -10.63
CA LEU A 204 -5.06 0.70 -11.50
C LEU A 204 -6.36 0.72 -10.71
N ILE A 205 -7.33 1.51 -11.16
CA ILE A 205 -8.66 1.57 -10.56
C ILE A 205 -9.72 1.25 -11.60
N VAL A 206 -10.47 0.17 -11.36
CA VAL A 206 -11.66 -0.21 -12.14
C VAL A 206 -12.86 0.62 -11.71
N GLY A 207 -13.64 1.09 -12.68
CA GLY A 207 -14.91 1.78 -12.43
C GLY A 207 -14.75 3.25 -12.06
N LEU A 208 -13.70 3.90 -12.50
CA LEU A 208 -13.54 5.36 -12.40
C LEU A 208 -14.63 6.07 -13.22
N PRO A 209 -15.08 7.26 -12.80
CA PRO A 209 -16.00 8.08 -13.58
C PRO A 209 -15.47 8.36 -14.98
N GLY A 210 -16.30 8.18 -15.98
CA GLY A 210 -15.94 8.36 -17.39
C GLY A 210 -15.15 7.21 -18.02
N ASP A 211 -14.76 6.18 -17.23
CA ASP A 211 -14.09 5.00 -17.75
C ASP A 211 -15.08 3.97 -18.32
N SER A 212 -14.60 3.12 -19.22
CA SER A 212 -15.36 2.05 -19.86
C SER A 212 -14.53 0.78 -19.93
N PHE A 213 -15.17 -0.35 -20.23
CA PHE A 213 -14.45 -1.59 -20.48
C PHE A 213 -13.38 -1.44 -21.58
N LYS A 214 -13.69 -0.69 -22.65
CA LYS A 214 -12.76 -0.48 -23.77
C LYS A 214 -11.50 0.29 -23.35
N THR A 215 -11.68 1.39 -22.62
CA THR A 215 -10.55 2.23 -22.16
C THR A 215 -9.74 1.53 -21.09
N PHE A 216 -10.40 0.85 -20.15
CA PHE A 216 -9.73 0.08 -19.09
C PHE A 216 -8.96 -1.12 -19.68
N SER A 217 -9.54 -1.91 -20.58
CA SER A 217 -8.84 -3.06 -21.17
C SER A 217 -7.62 -2.62 -21.97
N SER A 218 -7.71 -1.52 -22.73
CA SER A 218 -6.56 -0.92 -23.42
C SER A 218 -5.47 -0.45 -22.43
N THR A 219 -5.88 0.18 -21.31
CA THR A 219 -4.95 0.55 -20.22
C THR A 219 -4.23 -0.68 -19.68
N PHE A 220 -5.00 -1.73 -19.37
CA PHE A 220 -4.45 -2.94 -18.75
C PHE A 220 -3.46 -3.67 -19.68
N ASP A 221 -3.80 -3.79 -20.98
CA ASP A 221 -2.91 -4.39 -21.97
C ASP A 221 -1.59 -3.62 -22.11
N ARG A 222 -1.65 -2.27 -22.10
CA ARG A 222 -0.45 -1.42 -22.14
C ARG A 222 0.41 -1.59 -20.88
N ILE A 223 -0.21 -1.72 -19.70
CA ILE A 223 0.52 -1.99 -18.45
C ILE A 223 1.17 -3.36 -18.48
N LEU A 224 0.47 -4.40 -18.95
CA LEU A 224 1.04 -5.74 -19.08
C LEU A 224 2.26 -5.75 -20.03
N ALA A 225 2.21 -4.98 -21.12
CA ALA A 225 3.32 -4.85 -22.05
C ALA A 225 4.58 -4.21 -21.43
N LEU A 226 4.43 -3.36 -20.41
CA LEU A 226 5.55 -2.78 -19.64
C LEU A 226 6.17 -3.77 -18.64
N ARG A 227 5.49 -4.90 -18.38
CA ARG A 227 5.96 -5.96 -17.47
C ARG A 227 6.37 -5.45 -16.08
N PRO A 228 5.56 -4.66 -15.35
CA PRO A 228 5.86 -4.37 -13.95
C PRO A 228 5.90 -5.67 -13.12
N GLU A 229 6.65 -5.72 -12.05
CA GLU A 229 6.72 -6.91 -11.18
C GLU A 229 5.41 -7.13 -10.43
N ASN A 230 4.66 -6.03 -10.15
CA ASN A 230 3.36 -6.09 -9.47
C ASN A 230 2.36 -5.18 -10.16
N ILE A 231 1.12 -5.65 -10.22
CA ILE A 231 -0.05 -4.87 -10.67
C ILE A 231 -1.13 -5.00 -9.61
N THR A 232 -1.53 -3.89 -8.99
CA THR A 232 -2.69 -3.88 -8.09
C THR A 232 -3.89 -3.29 -8.80
N VAL A 233 -4.97 -4.04 -8.86
CA VAL A 233 -6.22 -3.59 -9.45
C VAL A 233 -7.22 -3.32 -8.34
N HIS A 234 -7.46 -2.04 -8.10
CA HIS A 234 -8.45 -1.57 -7.16
C HIS A 234 -9.82 -1.44 -7.84
N THR A 235 -10.87 -1.67 -7.08
CA THR A 235 -12.22 -1.31 -7.49
C THR A 235 -12.59 0.03 -6.87
N PHE A 236 -13.06 0.95 -7.68
CA PHE A 236 -13.44 2.29 -7.24
C PHE A 236 -14.40 2.21 -6.04
N CYS A 237 -14.05 2.90 -4.99
CA CYS A 237 -14.81 2.93 -3.75
C CYS A 237 -15.21 4.37 -3.41
N VAL A 238 -16.51 4.60 -3.33
CA VAL A 238 -17.05 5.91 -2.94
C VAL A 238 -17.00 6.06 -1.43
N LYS A 239 -16.02 6.78 -0.93
CA LYS A 239 -15.86 7.04 0.52
C LYS A 239 -16.44 8.41 0.90
N LYS A 240 -17.01 8.51 2.11
CA LYS A 240 -17.62 9.75 2.63
C LYS A 240 -16.69 10.98 2.59
N ALA A 241 -15.38 10.77 2.68
CA ALA A 241 -14.36 11.82 2.64
C ALA A 241 -13.93 12.21 1.22
N ALA A 242 -14.39 11.50 0.17
CA ALA A 242 -14.02 11.80 -1.21
C ALA A 242 -14.79 13.00 -1.74
N GLU A 243 -14.09 13.96 -2.34
CA GLU A 243 -14.65 15.18 -2.90
C GLU A 243 -15.65 14.91 -4.03
N ILE A 244 -15.47 13.83 -4.76
CA ILE A 244 -16.31 13.37 -5.86
C ILE A 244 -17.80 13.23 -5.47
N LEU A 245 -18.10 12.95 -4.19
CA LEU A 245 -19.48 12.92 -3.67
C LEU A 245 -20.17 14.27 -3.70
N ARG A 246 -19.41 15.36 -3.73
CA ARG A 246 -19.95 16.72 -3.78
C ARG A 246 -20.23 17.18 -5.20
N GLN A 247 -19.67 16.49 -6.19
CA GLN A 247 -19.69 16.89 -7.59
C GLN A 247 -20.82 16.22 -8.39
N SER A 248 -21.30 15.04 -8.00
CA SER A 248 -22.38 14.33 -8.71
C SER A 248 -23.11 13.32 -7.83
N SER A 249 -24.46 13.35 -7.87
CA SER A 249 -25.33 12.34 -7.27
C SER A 249 -25.34 11.02 -8.10
N ASP A 250 -24.90 11.09 -9.35
CA ASP A 250 -25.01 9.98 -10.33
C ASP A 250 -23.91 8.92 -10.17
N ILE A 251 -22.91 9.17 -9.28
CA ILE A 251 -21.83 8.23 -9.00
C ILE A 251 -22.35 6.90 -8.46
N TYR A 252 -23.46 6.93 -7.72
CA TYR A 252 -24.14 5.71 -7.27
C TYR A 252 -24.85 4.92 -8.37
N SER A 253 -25.05 5.54 -9.54
CA SER A 253 -25.68 4.91 -10.70
C SER A 253 -24.69 4.17 -11.60
N LEU A 254 -23.36 4.21 -11.31
CA LEU A 254 -22.37 3.40 -12.01
C LEU A 254 -22.73 1.92 -11.84
N ARG A 255 -23.46 1.41 -12.82
CA ARG A 255 -23.90 0.01 -12.88
C ARG A 255 -22.66 -0.88 -12.91
N GLY A 256 -22.57 -1.85 -12.00
CA GLY A 256 -21.43 -2.76 -11.86
C GLY A 256 -21.12 -3.64 -13.07
N GLY A 257 -21.88 -3.51 -14.20
CA GLY A 257 -21.73 -4.32 -15.39
C GLY A 257 -20.37 -4.21 -16.08
N ASP A 258 -19.89 -3.00 -16.33
CA ASP A 258 -18.58 -2.81 -16.96
C ASP A 258 -17.43 -3.03 -15.96
N ALA A 259 -17.60 -2.66 -14.71
CA ALA A 259 -16.62 -2.97 -13.67
C ALA A 259 -16.41 -4.49 -13.52
N GLY A 260 -17.49 -5.28 -13.58
CA GLY A 260 -17.41 -6.74 -13.56
C GLY A 260 -16.61 -7.31 -14.74
N LYS A 261 -16.85 -6.79 -15.95
CA LYS A 261 -16.06 -7.18 -17.13
C LYS A 261 -14.59 -6.81 -16.99
N CYS A 262 -14.29 -5.63 -16.43
CA CYS A 262 -12.91 -5.21 -16.18
C CYS A 262 -12.20 -6.13 -15.18
N VAL A 263 -12.84 -6.45 -14.05
CA VAL A 263 -12.29 -7.39 -13.05
C VAL A 263 -12.06 -8.76 -13.67
N ASP A 264 -13.01 -9.25 -14.47
CA ASP A 264 -12.88 -10.53 -15.16
C ASP A 264 -11.74 -10.53 -16.18
N TYR A 265 -11.60 -9.43 -16.91
CA TYR A 265 -10.52 -9.24 -17.87
C TYR A 265 -9.14 -9.24 -17.20
N THR A 266 -9.00 -8.52 -16.09
CA THR A 266 -7.72 -8.48 -15.35
C THR A 266 -7.29 -9.86 -14.88
N GLN A 267 -8.20 -10.65 -14.31
CA GLN A 267 -7.89 -12.00 -13.85
C GLN A 267 -7.44 -12.91 -15.00
N LEU A 268 -8.16 -12.87 -16.12
CA LEU A 268 -7.85 -13.69 -17.29
C LEU A 268 -6.50 -13.31 -17.89
N LYS A 269 -6.30 -12.01 -18.15
CA LYS A 269 -5.08 -11.50 -18.79
C LYS A 269 -3.85 -11.64 -17.90
N SER A 270 -3.95 -11.36 -16.60
CA SER A 270 -2.86 -11.58 -15.66
C SER A 270 -2.38 -13.03 -15.70
N GLN A 271 -3.32 -13.99 -15.68
CA GLN A 271 -2.97 -15.41 -15.75
C GLN A 271 -2.31 -15.78 -17.09
N GLN A 272 -2.80 -15.25 -18.20
CA GLN A 272 -2.21 -15.50 -19.54
C GLN A 272 -0.78 -14.98 -19.66
N GLU A 273 -0.49 -13.85 -19.00
CA GLU A 273 0.82 -13.20 -18.99
C GLU A 273 1.75 -13.70 -17.86
N GLY A 274 1.35 -14.75 -17.12
CA GLY A 274 2.16 -15.39 -16.09
C GLY A 274 2.16 -14.68 -14.73
N TYR A 275 1.23 -13.76 -14.49
CA TYR A 275 1.05 -13.17 -13.17
C TYR A 275 0.19 -14.07 -12.29
N ILE A 276 0.54 -14.13 -11.01
CA ILE A 276 -0.22 -14.83 -9.97
C ILE A 276 -0.90 -13.84 -9.03
N PRO A 277 -2.13 -14.11 -8.56
CA PRO A 277 -2.74 -13.30 -7.50
C PRO A 277 -2.07 -13.65 -6.16
N TYR A 278 -1.64 -12.62 -5.41
CA TYR A 278 -0.88 -12.85 -4.18
C TYR A 278 -1.51 -12.23 -2.92
N TYR A 279 -2.42 -11.28 -3.05
CA TYR A 279 -3.29 -10.80 -1.98
C TYR A 279 -4.59 -10.25 -2.53
N MET A 280 -5.61 -10.23 -1.70
CA MET A 280 -6.90 -9.64 -2.04
C MET A 280 -7.57 -9.03 -0.81
N TYR A 281 -8.33 -7.97 -1.02
CA TYR A 281 -9.16 -7.40 0.03
C TYR A 281 -10.41 -6.75 -0.56
N ARG A 282 -11.40 -6.52 0.31
CA ARG A 282 -12.64 -5.88 -0.09
C ARG A 282 -12.97 -4.69 0.81
N GLN A 283 -13.33 -3.59 0.20
CA GLN A 283 -13.82 -2.40 0.91
C GLN A 283 -15.34 -2.34 0.81
N LYS A 284 -15.98 -1.71 1.80
CA LYS A 284 -17.40 -1.38 1.73
C LYS A 284 -17.62 -0.31 0.65
N ASN A 285 -18.75 -0.38 -0.08
CA ASN A 285 -19.16 0.59 -1.11
C ASN A 285 -18.24 0.65 -2.34
N THR A 286 -17.60 -0.45 -2.71
CA THR A 286 -16.96 -0.58 -4.02
C THR A 286 -18.01 -0.73 -5.13
N VAL A 287 -17.72 -0.19 -6.30
CA VAL A 287 -18.59 -0.34 -7.48
C VAL A 287 -18.78 -1.85 -7.77
N GLY A 288 -20.05 -2.28 -7.93
CA GLY A 288 -20.37 -3.68 -8.16
C GLY A 288 -20.00 -4.62 -7.02
N ASN A 289 -19.56 -4.09 -5.89
CA ASN A 289 -19.15 -4.87 -4.69
C ASN A 289 -18.00 -5.85 -4.98
N PHE A 290 -17.10 -5.48 -5.90
CA PHE A 290 -15.96 -6.29 -6.28
C PHE A 290 -14.78 -6.12 -5.32
N GLU A 291 -13.89 -7.11 -5.34
CA GLU A 291 -12.65 -7.17 -4.61
C GLU A 291 -11.54 -6.34 -5.28
N ASN A 292 -10.54 -5.97 -4.50
CA ASN A 292 -9.25 -5.46 -4.95
C ASN A 292 -8.27 -6.63 -4.96
N VAL A 293 -7.46 -6.76 -6.01
CA VAL A 293 -6.54 -7.90 -6.17
C VAL A 293 -5.16 -7.39 -6.57
N GLY A 294 -4.13 -7.86 -5.87
CA GLY A 294 -2.75 -7.70 -6.29
C GLY A 294 -2.28 -8.93 -7.06
N PHE A 295 -1.70 -8.67 -8.22
CA PHE A 295 -1.06 -9.66 -9.07
C PHE A 295 0.44 -9.40 -9.10
N CYS A 296 1.26 -10.45 -9.19
CA CYS A 296 2.71 -10.31 -9.31
C CYS A 296 3.32 -11.38 -10.20
N LEU A 297 4.51 -11.13 -10.69
CA LEU A 297 5.38 -12.17 -11.21
C LEU A 297 5.86 -13.04 -10.04
N GLU A 298 6.16 -14.31 -10.29
CA GLU A 298 6.60 -15.22 -9.23
C GLU A 298 7.88 -14.71 -8.55
N GLY A 299 7.86 -14.68 -7.21
CA GLY A 299 8.95 -14.17 -6.38
C GLY A 299 8.93 -12.64 -6.18
N ALA A 300 7.94 -11.92 -6.74
CA ALA A 300 7.79 -10.48 -6.61
C ALA A 300 6.64 -10.09 -5.69
N GLU A 301 6.15 -10.99 -4.85
CA GLU A 301 5.04 -10.72 -3.93
C GLU A 301 5.36 -9.54 -3.01
N GLY A 302 4.41 -8.60 -2.88
CA GLY A 302 4.51 -7.49 -1.93
C GLY A 302 4.19 -7.98 -0.52
N ARG A 303 5.24 -8.30 0.26
CA ARG A 303 5.13 -8.90 1.59
C ARG A 303 4.42 -7.99 2.59
N TYR A 304 4.74 -6.69 2.56
CA TYR A 304 4.08 -5.70 3.42
C TYR A 304 2.55 -5.73 3.24
N ASN A 305 2.07 -5.84 2.00
CA ASN A 305 0.64 -5.90 1.72
C ASN A 305 -0.01 -7.14 2.35
N VAL A 306 0.65 -8.31 2.26
CA VAL A 306 0.17 -9.55 2.87
C VAL A 306 0.17 -9.42 4.41
N TYR A 307 1.25 -8.93 5.01
CA TYR A 307 1.34 -8.76 6.46
C TYR A 307 0.28 -7.79 7.00
N MET A 308 0.01 -6.70 6.25
CA MET A 308 -1.00 -5.70 6.61
C MET A 308 -2.42 -6.27 6.53
N MET A 309 -2.75 -7.03 5.48
CA MET A 309 -4.10 -7.55 5.23
C MET A 309 -4.42 -8.74 6.12
N GLU A 310 -3.47 -9.66 6.30
CA GLU A 310 -3.66 -10.88 7.08
C GLU A 310 -3.40 -10.70 8.58
N GLU A 311 -2.92 -9.50 8.99
CA GLU A 311 -2.70 -9.14 10.39
C GLU A 311 -1.86 -10.17 11.16
N VAL A 312 -0.77 -10.64 10.55
CA VAL A 312 0.04 -11.76 11.06
C VAL A 312 1.16 -11.34 11.99
N HIS A 313 1.58 -10.07 11.93
CA HIS A 313 2.56 -9.48 12.85
C HIS A 313 2.30 -7.98 13.06
N SER A 314 2.96 -7.40 14.05
CA SER A 314 2.80 -5.99 14.37
C SER A 314 3.37 -5.09 13.28
N ILE A 315 2.70 -3.96 13.04
CA ILE A 315 3.17 -2.89 12.16
C ILE A 315 3.27 -1.62 13.00
N PHE A 316 4.47 -1.16 13.27
CA PHE A 316 4.72 0.09 13.97
C PHE A 316 4.73 1.23 12.96
N ALA A 317 4.02 2.30 13.27
CA ALA A 317 3.83 3.39 12.34
C ALA A 317 4.26 4.72 12.96
N CYS A 318 4.89 5.59 12.17
CA CYS A 318 5.27 6.94 12.54
C CYS A 318 4.75 7.95 11.50
N GLY A 319 4.40 9.15 11.97
CA GLY A 319 3.97 10.23 11.11
C GLY A 319 2.48 10.58 11.20
N ALA A 320 2.11 11.74 10.69
CA ALA A 320 0.74 12.23 10.77
C ALA A 320 -0.26 11.30 10.06
N GLY A 321 -1.30 10.93 10.79
CA GLY A 321 -2.34 10.01 10.34
C GLY A 321 -1.93 8.54 10.32
N ALA A 322 -0.73 8.22 10.76
CA ALA A 322 -0.26 6.84 10.90
C ALA A 322 -0.99 6.10 12.02
N VAL A 323 -1.06 4.80 11.89
CA VAL A 323 -1.69 3.90 12.88
C VAL A 323 -0.79 2.70 13.09
N SER A 324 -0.23 2.58 14.27
CA SER A 324 0.46 1.35 14.68
C SER A 324 -0.59 0.28 14.98
N LYS A 325 -0.30 -0.94 14.55
CA LYS A 325 -1.13 -2.13 14.77
C LYS A 325 -0.26 -3.18 15.46
N MET A 326 -0.51 -3.41 16.73
CA MET A 326 0.16 -4.45 17.50
C MET A 326 -0.67 -5.73 17.43
N VAL A 327 -0.03 -6.85 17.12
CA VAL A 327 -0.70 -8.10 16.82
C VAL A 327 -0.07 -9.25 17.59
N ASN A 328 -0.90 -9.99 18.32
CA ASN A 328 -0.61 -11.37 18.73
C ASN A 328 -1.47 -12.30 17.86
N TYR A 329 -0.85 -12.84 16.82
CA TYR A 329 -1.55 -13.66 15.82
C TYR A 329 -1.96 -15.03 16.35
N GLN A 330 -1.17 -15.61 17.25
CA GLN A 330 -1.41 -16.94 17.84
C GLN A 330 -1.30 -16.87 19.36
N PRO A 331 -2.34 -16.37 20.07
CA PRO A 331 -2.30 -16.34 21.52
C PRO A 331 -2.22 -17.75 22.12
N GLU A 332 -1.45 -17.90 23.20
CA GLU A 332 -1.18 -19.20 23.86
C GLU A 332 -2.42 -20.01 24.19
N ASN A 333 -3.53 -19.35 24.47
CA ASN A 333 -4.81 -20.01 24.81
C ASN A 333 -5.59 -20.52 23.57
N GLY A 334 -5.03 -20.44 22.37
CA GLY A 334 -5.69 -20.83 21.12
C GLY A 334 -6.88 -19.94 20.74
N GLY A 335 -6.95 -18.74 21.30
CA GLY A 335 -7.99 -17.75 21.03
C GLY A 335 -7.86 -17.08 19.66
N LYS A 336 -8.72 -16.09 19.43
CA LYS A 336 -8.61 -15.22 18.24
C LYS A 336 -7.40 -14.31 18.36
N PRO A 337 -6.81 -13.86 17.23
CA PRO A 337 -5.75 -12.85 17.24
C PRO A 337 -6.13 -11.63 18.08
N VAL A 338 -5.20 -11.15 18.90
CA VAL A 338 -5.37 -9.93 19.70
C VAL A 338 -4.73 -8.79 18.94
N ILE A 339 -5.48 -7.72 18.71
CA ILE A 339 -5.02 -6.57 17.93
C ILE A 339 -5.34 -5.28 18.68
N GLU A 340 -4.30 -4.49 18.94
CA GLU A 340 -4.42 -3.13 19.47
C GLU A 340 -3.89 -2.10 18.50
N ARG A 341 -4.42 -0.88 18.55
CA ARG A 341 -4.06 0.20 17.62
C ARG A 341 -3.70 1.47 18.37
N LEU A 342 -2.61 2.10 17.95
CA LEU A 342 -2.17 3.41 18.42
C LEU A 342 -2.21 4.40 17.25
N PHE A 343 -2.76 5.58 17.51
CA PHE A 343 -3.02 6.56 16.47
C PHE A 343 -2.13 7.79 16.64
N TYR A 344 -1.60 8.30 15.54
CA TYR A 344 -1.01 9.63 15.49
C TYR A 344 -2.04 10.68 15.04
N PRO A 345 -1.87 11.95 15.44
CA PRO A 345 -2.70 13.06 14.95
C PRO A 345 -2.74 13.09 13.43
N LYS A 346 -3.90 13.39 12.85
CA LYS A 346 -4.07 13.37 11.40
C LYS A 346 -3.43 14.55 10.70
N TYR A 347 -3.48 15.73 11.34
CA TYR A 347 -3.02 16.97 10.72
C TYR A 347 -1.52 17.19 11.01
N PRO A 348 -0.70 17.59 10.00
CA PRO A 348 0.74 17.81 10.21
C PRO A 348 1.06 18.81 11.32
N TYR A 349 0.28 19.88 11.45
CA TYR A 349 0.48 20.88 12.52
C TYR A 349 0.11 20.37 13.93
N GLU A 350 -0.82 19.40 14.03
CA GLU A 350 -1.13 18.72 15.30
C GLU A 350 -0.04 17.69 15.62
N TYR A 351 0.41 16.98 14.60
CA TYR A 351 1.50 16.03 14.72
C TYR A 351 2.81 16.70 15.21
N LEU A 352 3.15 17.87 14.68
CA LEU A 352 4.32 18.64 15.13
C LEU A 352 4.23 19.11 16.59
N ARG A 353 3.07 19.07 17.22
CA ARG A 353 2.85 19.41 18.63
C ARG A 353 2.59 18.17 19.50
N ASP A 354 2.58 16.99 18.87
CA ASP A 354 2.32 15.72 19.57
C ASP A 354 3.58 15.27 20.32
N GLU A 355 3.52 15.28 21.63
CA GLU A 355 4.57 14.83 22.52
C GLU A 355 4.32 13.40 23.06
N SER A 356 3.27 12.71 22.56
CA SER A 356 2.81 11.42 23.08
C SER A 356 3.60 10.21 22.55
N THR A 357 4.71 10.41 21.86
CA THR A 357 5.50 9.29 21.30
C THR A 357 6.02 8.36 22.38
N ASP A 358 6.48 8.89 23.54
CA ASP A 358 6.94 8.08 24.65
C ASP A 358 5.80 7.23 25.25
N GLU A 359 4.59 7.80 25.36
CA GLU A 359 3.40 7.05 25.80
C GLU A 359 3.04 5.92 24.82
N LYS A 360 3.15 6.18 23.50
CA LYS A 360 2.92 5.17 22.46
C LYS A 360 3.96 4.05 22.55
N VAL A 361 5.23 4.39 22.75
CA VAL A 361 6.33 3.43 22.94
C VAL A 361 6.08 2.56 24.18
N GLU A 362 5.70 3.14 25.30
CA GLU A 362 5.37 2.37 26.50
C GLU A 362 4.13 1.49 26.31
N ALA A 363 3.12 1.95 25.58
CA ALA A 363 1.96 1.13 25.24
C ALA A 363 2.36 -0.07 24.34
N MET A 364 3.29 0.12 23.38
CA MET A 364 3.85 -0.99 22.57
C MET A 364 4.51 -2.03 23.48
N LYS A 365 5.39 -1.61 24.38
CA LYS A 365 6.07 -2.50 25.35
C LYS A 365 5.09 -3.21 26.27
N ALA A 366 4.09 -2.49 26.78
CA ALA A 366 3.04 -3.05 27.64
C ALA A 366 2.23 -4.13 26.91
N PHE A 367 1.90 -3.92 25.64
CA PHE A 367 1.21 -4.94 24.84
C PHE A 367 2.01 -6.25 24.75
N TYR A 368 3.29 -6.15 24.37
CA TYR A 368 4.16 -7.34 24.24
C TYR A 368 4.33 -8.10 25.56
N ARG A 369 4.52 -7.38 26.68
CA ARG A 369 4.57 -7.98 28.01
C ARG A 369 3.24 -8.65 28.39
N ALA A 370 2.11 -7.98 28.18
CA ALA A 370 0.80 -8.51 28.50
C ALA A 370 0.43 -9.75 27.68
N GLN A 371 0.87 -9.79 26.43
CA GLN A 371 0.64 -10.93 25.52
C GLN A 371 1.69 -12.03 25.66
N ARG A 372 2.70 -11.88 26.55
CA ARG A 372 3.81 -12.83 26.75
C ARG A 372 4.57 -13.17 25.45
N LEU A 373 4.74 -12.19 24.60
CA LEU A 373 5.44 -12.36 23.33
C LEU A 373 6.96 -12.19 23.48
N ILE A 374 7.38 -11.65 24.64
CA ILE A 374 8.78 -11.45 25.07
C ILE A 374 8.93 -11.84 26.52
#